data_39037d64013b45933a2332ecd553205f
#
_entry.id   39037d64013b45933a2332ecd553205f
#
_cell.length_a   1.000
_cell.length_b   1.000
_cell.length_c   1.000
_cell.angle_alpha   90.00
_cell.angle_beta   90.00
_cell.angle_gamma   90.00
#
_symmetry.space_group_name_H-M   'P 1'
#
loop_
_entity.id
_entity.type
_entity.pdbx_description
1 polymer ?
#
loop_
_entity_poly.entity_id
_entity_poly.type
_entity_poly.pdbx_seq_one_letter_code
_entity_poly.pdbx_strand_id
1 'polypeptide(L)'
;MKSLIIAALLAATPAEPAQRPCLSQAQIEDLTLFALPPLLEAAATKCAPVLPADAYLANGGRELARSLAAGSKDRWARASAALAVIAKDKFPSGLSESTARGLIHDLALNDLLKQTTPLQCGRINRAADLLSPLPSANLAGLAVMAVEIASEDGKAKQRPFVCPAPRP
;
A
#
# COMPACT_ATOMS: atom_id res chain seq x y z
N MET A 1 -7.16 72.41 1.24
CA MET A 1 -7.48 71.14 0.60
C MET A 1 -6.49 70.13 1.16
N LYS A 2 -6.95 69.24 2.09
CA LYS A 2 -6.11 68.23 2.74
C LYS A 2 -6.42 66.88 2.10
N SER A 3 -5.46 66.35 1.32
CA SER A 3 -5.56 65.00 0.72
C SER A 3 -5.26 63.93 1.76
N LEU A 4 -6.23 63.10 2.08
CA LEU A 4 -6.08 61.90 2.90
C LEU A 4 -5.62 60.77 2.01
N ILE A 5 -4.39 60.29 2.22
CA ILE A 5 -3.85 59.07 1.60
C ILE A 5 -4.19 57.92 2.54
N ILE A 6 -5.15 57.09 2.12
CA ILE A 6 -5.49 55.82 2.80
C ILE A 6 -4.52 54.75 2.28
N ALA A 7 -3.53 54.39 3.10
CA ALA A 7 -2.65 53.27 2.84
C ALA A 7 -3.40 51.98 3.20
N ALA A 8 -3.84 51.20 2.19
CA ALA A 8 -4.39 49.87 2.37
C ALA A 8 -3.25 48.91 2.66
N LEU A 9 -3.08 48.48 3.91
CA LEU A 9 -2.23 47.35 4.30
C LEU A 9 -2.88 46.07 3.80
N LEU A 10 -2.41 45.52 2.69
CA LEU A 10 -2.66 44.16 2.24
C LEU A 10 -1.94 43.21 3.20
N ALA A 11 -2.69 42.65 4.16
CA ALA A 11 -2.23 41.56 5.00
C ALA A 11 -2.00 40.33 4.10
N ALA A 12 -0.75 40.10 3.71
CA ALA A 12 -0.36 38.83 3.07
C ALA A 12 -0.50 37.73 4.11
N THR A 13 -1.58 36.92 4.00
CA THR A 13 -1.70 35.66 4.74
C THR A 13 -0.54 34.76 4.29
N PRO A 14 0.29 34.26 5.23
CA PRO A 14 1.34 33.30 4.85
C PRO A 14 0.67 32.09 4.21
N ALA A 15 1.05 31.77 2.97
CA ALA A 15 0.61 30.56 2.29
C ALA A 15 1.09 29.37 3.12
N GLU A 16 0.15 28.65 3.70
CA GLU A 16 0.42 27.41 4.42
C GLU A 16 1.16 26.44 3.49
N PRO A 17 2.35 25.92 3.88
CA PRO A 17 3.11 25.05 3.00
C PRO A 17 2.23 23.87 2.61
N ALA A 18 2.05 23.64 1.30
CA ALA A 18 1.25 22.57 0.75
C ALA A 18 1.69 21.25 1.40
N GLN A 19 0.87 20.72 2.29
CA GLN A 19 1.17 19.47 2.98
C GLN A 19 1.31 18.36 1.95
N ARG A 20 2.43 17.64 1.98
CA ARG A 20 2.63 16.50 1.10
C ARG A 20 1.53 15.47 1.41
N PRO A 21 0.92 14.84 0.40
CA PRO A 21 -0.08 13.82 0.64
C PRO A 21 0.53 12.69 1.48
N CYS A 22 -0.09 12.39 2.60
CA CYS A 22 0.31 11.33 3.50
C CYS A 22 -0.84 10.35 3.70
N LEU A 23 -0.54 9.14 4.15
CA LEU A 23 -1.51 8.13 4.52
C LEU A 23 -1.54 7.98 6.04
N SER A 24 -2.74 7.89 6.60
CA SER A 24 -2.89 7.47 7.99
C SER A 24 -2.54 5.98 8.15
N GLN A 25 -2.21 5.55 9.37
CA GLN A 25 -1.96 4.14 9.66
C GLN A 25 -3.13 3.26 9.21
N ALA A 26 -4.37 3.65 9.53
CA ALA A 26 -5.57 2.92 9.11
C ALA A 26 -5.69 2.80 7.57
N GLN A 27 -5.32 3.84 6.84
CA GLN A 27 -5.30 3.78 5.36
C GLN A 27 -4.24 2.81 4.83
N ILE A 28 -3.07 2.74 5.47
CA ILE A 28 -2.02 1.79 5.11
C ILE A 28 -2.48 0.36 5.43
N GLU A 29 -3.11 0.13 6.59
CA GLU A 29 -3.66 -1.17 6.96
C GLU A 29 -4.71 -1.65 5.96
N ASP A 30 -5.71 -0.81 5.65
CA ASP A 30 -6.77 -1.16 4.69
C ASP A 30 -6.19 -1.44 3.29
N LEU A 31 -5.24 -0.61 2.84
CA LEU A 31 -4.57 -0.80 1.56
C LEU A 31 -3.75 -2.10 1.53
N THR A 32 -3.01 -2.40 2.60
CA THR A 32 -2.23 -3.62 2.73
C THR A 32 -3.11 -4.85 2.64
N LEU A 33 -4.18 -4.89 3.43
CA LEU A 33 -5.10 -6.03 3.44
C LEU A 33 -5.91 -6.17 2.15
N PHE A 34 -6.06 -5.09 1.41
CA PHE A 34 -6.66 -5.12 0.08
C PHE A 34 -5.69 -5.65 -0.99
N ALA A 35 -4.42 -5.22 -0.93
CA ALA A 35 -3.42 -5.55 -1.94
C ALA A 35 -2.75 -6.93 -1.71
N LEU A 36 -2.67 -7.39 -0.47
CA LEU A 36 -1.94 -8.62 -0.11
C LEU A 36 -2.47 -9.88 -0.81
N PRO A 37 -3.80 -10.14 -0.92
CA PRO A 37 -4.30 -11.30 -1.65
C PRO A 37 -3.82 -11.38 -3.10
N PRO A 38 -4.03 -10.38 -3.97
CA PRO A 38 -3.55 -10.44 -5.35
C PRO A 38 -2.01 -10.50 -5.46
N LEU A 39 -1.28 -9.91 -4.51
CA LEU A 39 0.19 -10.03 -4.46
C LEU A 39 0.64 -11.46 -4.13
N LEU A 40 -0.02 -12.15 -3.21
CA LEU A 40 0.25 -13.56 -2.87
C LEU A 40 -0.07 -14.48 -4.05
N GLU A 41 -1.18 -14.25 -4.75
CA GLU A 41 -1.54 -15.01 -5.95
C GLU A 41 -0.53 -14.83 -7.07
N ALA A 42 -0.07 -13.60 -7.30
CA ALA A 42 0.97 -13.30 -8.26
C ALA A 42 2.31 -13.98 -7.88
N ALA A 43 2.68 -13.93 -6.61
CA ALA A 43 3.89 -14.58 -6.11
C ALA A 43 3.81 -16.10 -6.25
N ALA A 44 2.68 -16.71 -5.92
CA ALA A 44 2.45 -18.15 -6.11
C ALA A 44 2.57 -18.54 -7.59
N THR A 45 1.95 -17.78 -8.49
CA THR A 45 2.04 -17.99 -9.94
C THR A 45 3.47 -17.89 -10.44
N LYS A 46 4.19 -16.83 -10.05
CA LYS A 46 5.56 -16.56 -10.52
C LYS A 46 6.55 -17.60 -10.01
N CYS A 47 6.38 -18.02 -8.77
CA CYS A 47 7.35 -18.90 -8.10
C CYS A 47 7.05 -20.40 -8.28
N ALA A 48 5.86 -20.78 -8.72
CA ALA A 48 5.48 -22.18 -8.92
C ALA A 48 6.50 -23.02 -9.70
N PRO A 49 7.11 -22.53 -10.82
CA PRO A 49 8.04 -23.37 -11.61
C PRO A 49 9.37 -23.67 -10.90
N VAL A 50 9.72 -22.94 -9.86
CA VAL A 50 11.05 -23.03 -9.19
C VAL A 50 10.97 -23.48 -7.72
N LEU A 51 9.76 -23.61 -7.18
CA LEU A 51 9.54 -24.08 -5.83
C LEU A 51 9.25 -25.59 -5.79
N PRO A 52 9.64 -26.28 -4.70
CA PRO A 52 9.22 -27.67 -4.47
C PRO A 52 7.68 -27.80 -4.43
N ALA A 53 7.17 -28.98 -4.79
CA ALA A 53 5.73 -29.23 -4.82
C ALA A 53 5.05 -29.12 -3.44
N ASP A 54 5.80 -29.33 -2.36
CA ASP A 54 5.36 -29.19 -0.97
C ASP A 54 5.55 -27.77 -0.41
N ALA A 55 6.03 -26.82 -1.22
CA ALA A 55 6.20 -25.44 -0.78
C ALA A 55 4.88 -24.80 -0.34
N TYR A 56 4.92 -23.97 0.70
CA TYR A 56 3.75 -23.30 1.24
C TYR A 56 2.97 -22.50 0.19
N LEU A 57 3.67 -21.70 -0.64
CA LEU A 57 3.02 -20.92 -1.70
C LEU A 57 2.28 -21.78 -2.71
N ALA A 58 2.77 -23.01 -2.99
CA ALA A 58 2.11 -23.92 -3.91
C ALA A 58 0.80 -24.49 -3.33
N ASN A 59 0.76 -24.76 -2.04
CA ASN A 59 -0.33 -25.47 -1.37
C ASN A 59 -1.21 -24.54 -0.50
N GLY A 60 -0.62 -23.76 0.39
CA GLY A 60 -1.31 -22.90 1.36
C GLY A 60 -1.47 -21.45 0.93
N GLY A 61 -0.65 -20.96 -0.01
CA GLY A 61 -0.63 -19.56 -0.39
C GLY A 61 -1.95 -19.04 -0.94
N ARG A 62 -2.66 -19.86 -1.73
CA ARG A 62 -4.01 -19.50 -2.23
C ARG A 62 -5.07 -19.51 -1.14
N GLU A 63 -4.95 -20.38 -0.15
CA GLU A 63 -5.86 -20.38 1.00
C GLU A 63 -5.66 -19.14 1.86
N LEU A 64 -4.42 -18.77 2.13
CA LEU A 64 -4.09 -17.53 2.81
C LEU A 64 -4.65 -16.32 2.04
N ALA A 65 -4.45 -16.24 0.73
CA ALA A 65 -5.00 -15.16 -0.08
C ALA A 65 -6.52 -15.08 0.02
N ARG A 66 -7.24 -16.22 -0.03
CA ARG A 66 -8.69 -16.27 0.14
C ARG A 66 -9.15 -15.85 1.54
N SER A 67 -8.48 -16.31 2.59
CA SER A 67 -8.81 -15.93 3.97
C SER A 67 -8.65 -14.43 4.21
N LEU A 68 -7.59 -13.83 3.67
CA LEU A 68 -7.37 -12.39 3.73
C LEU A 68 -8.40 -11.61 2.90
N ALA A 69 -8.81 -12.15 1.75
CA ALA A 69 -9.83 -11.55 0.90
C ALA A 69 -11.24 -11.60 1.52
N ALA A 70 -11.57 -12.63 2.29
CA ALA A 70 -12.89 -12.81 2.88
C ALA A 70 -13.33 -11.65 3.80
N GLY A 71 -12.38 -11.00 4.48
CA GLY A 71 -12.63 -9.82 5.33
C GLY A 71 -12.60 -8.47 4.58
N SER A 72 -12.59 -8.45 3.25
CA SER A 72 -12.24 -7.24 2.47
C SER A 72 -13.42 -6.43 1.95
N LYS A 73 -14.66 -6.91 2.02
CA LYS A 73 -15.82 -6.24 1.38
C LYS A 73 -15.99 -4.77 1.80
N ASP A 74 -15.77 -4.47 3.09
CA ASP A 74 -15.90 -3.10 3.60
C ASP A 74 -14.62 -2.27 3.44
N ARG A 75 -13.53 -2.90 3.01
CA ARG A 75 -12.22 -2.25 2.91
C ARG A 75 -12.00 -1.53 1.59
N TRP A 76 -12.71 -1.94 0.53
CA TRP A 76 -12.52 -1.34 -0.79
C TRP A 76 -12.76 0.18 -0.77
N ALA A 77 -13.82 0.64 -0.11
CA ALA A 77 -14.11 2.07 -0.03
C ALA A 77 -12.95 2.86 0.61
N ARG A 78 -12.34 2.32 1.69
CA ARG A 78 -11.22 2.95 2.39
C ARG A 78 -9.90 2.77 1.62
N ALA A 79 -9.64 1.58 1.09
CA ALA A 79 -8.47 1.30 0.27
C ALA A 79 -8.44 2.12 -1.03
N SER A 80 -9.60 2.33 -1.68
CA SER A 80 -9.70 3.16 -2.88
C SER A 80 -9.40 4.63 -2.59
N ALA A 81 -9.81 5.14 -1.42
CA ALA A 81 -9.45 6.49 -0.98
C ALA A 81 -7.92 6.62 -0.75
N ALA A 82 -7.29 5.60 -0.14
CA ALA A 82 -5.85 5.56 0.04
C ALA A 82 -5.10 5.47 -1.31
N LEU A 83 -5.59 4.65 -2.24
CA LEU A 83 -5.06 4.56 -3.60
C LEU A 83 -5.11 5.91 -4.34
N ALA A 84 -6.20 6.65 -4.21
CA ALA A 84 -6.33 7.98 -4.81
C ALA A 84 -5.27 8.96 -4.29
N VAL A 85 -4.91 8.88 -3.00
CA VAL A 85 -3.83 9.69 -2.41
C VAL A 85 -2.46 9.33 -3.00
N ILE A 86 -2.16 8.02 -3.18
CA ILE A 86 -0.86 7.55 -3.66
C ILE A 86 -0.69 7.76 -5.16
N ALA A 87 -1.69 7.38 -5.92
CA ALA A 87 -1.62 7.28 -7.36
C ALA A 87 -1.97 8.60 -8.04
N LYS A 88 -2.53 9.57 -7.31
CA LYS A 88 -3.01 10.83 -7.88
C LYS A 88 -3.85 10.56 -9.14
N ASP A 89 -3.47 11.20 -10.26
CA ASP A 89 -4.17 11.08 -11.54
C ASP A 89 -3.89 9.77 -12.31
N LYS A 90 -3.06 8.88 -11.76
CA LYS A 90 -2.67 7.62 -12.43
C LYS A 90 -3.70 6.50 -12.24
N PHE A 91 -4.56 6.63 -11.25
CA PHE A 91 -5.62 5.65 -11.01
C PHE A 91 -6.95 6.25 -11.45
N PRO A 92 -7.66 5.63 -12.40
CA PRO A 92 -8.98 6.11 -12.82
C PRO A 92 -9.94 6.14 -11.63
N SER A 93 -10.66 7.25 -11.48
CA SER A 93 -11.76 7.32 -10.52
C SER A 93 -12.87 6.34 -10.93
N GLY A 94 -13.46 5.65 -9.97
CA GLY A 94 -14.59 4.73 -10.24
C GLY A 94 -14.20 3.30 -10.63
N LEU A 95 -12.94 2.88 -10.42
CA LEU A 95 -12.57 1.47 -10.57
C LEU A 95 -13.42 0.57 -9.66
N SER A 96 -13.86 -0.56 -10.20
CA SER A 96 -14.46 -1.60 -9.39
C SER A 96 -13.39 -2.31 -8.53
N GLU A 97 -13.81 -2.91 -7.41
CA GLU A 97 -12.91 -3.70 -6.57
C GLU A 97 -12.19 -4.79 -7.36
N SER A 98 -12.92 -5.53 -8.19
CA SER A 98 -12.36 -6.62 -9.01
C SER A 98 -11.33 -6.12 -10.01
N THR A 99 -11.60 -5.00 -10.67
CA THR A 99 -10.65 -4.38 -11.61
C THR A 99 -9.38 -3.93 -10.90
N ALA A 100 -9.50 -3.33 -9.72
CA ALA A 100 -8.35 -2.89 -8.94
C ALA A 100 -7.48 -4.08 -8.48
N ARG A 101 -8.09 -5.20 -8.05
CA ARG A 101 -7.37 -6.43 -7.69
C ARG A 101 -6.64 -7.04 -8.89
N GLY A 102 -7.30 -7.13 -10.03
CA GLY A 102 -6.69 -7.60 -11.28
C GLY A 102 -5.48 -6.74 -11.67
N LEU A 103 -5.62 -5.43 -11.61
CA LEU A 103 -4.53 -4.50 -11.90
C LEU A 103 -3.33 -4.66 -10.95
N ILE A 104 -3.58 -4.84 -9.64
CA ILE A 104 -2.53 -5.10 -8.66
C ILE A 104 -1.81 -6.41 -8.96
N HIS A 105 -2.55 -7.47 -9.28
CA HIS A 105 -1.99 -8.76 -9.66
C HIS A 105 -1.09 -8.64 -10.90
N ASP A 106 -1.56 -7.98 -11.95
CA ASP A 106 -0.83 -7.83 -13.20
C ASP A 106 0.42 -6.95 -13.03
N LEU A 107 0.32 -5.86 -12.26
CA LEU A 107 1.48 -5.05 -11.90
C LEU A 107 2.50 -5.84 -11.07
N ALA A 108 2.02 -6.69 -10.14
CA ALA A 108 2.90 -7.55 -9.37
C ALA A 108 3.67 -8.51 -10.25
N LEU A 109 3.01 -9.20 -11.20
CA LEU A 109 3.67 -10.13 -12.11
C LEU A 109 4.65 -9.44 -13.07
N ASN A 110 4.25 -8.33 -13.64
CA ASN A 110 4.97 -7.70 -14.74
C ASN A 110 6.10 -6.76 -14.28
N ASP A 111 5.97 -6.15 -13.10
CA ASP A 111 6.92 -5.16 -12.61
C ASP A 111 7.66 -5.63 -11.35
N LEU A 112 6.93 -5.99 -10.28
CA LEU A 112 7.56 -6.32 -9.00
C LEU A 112 8.27 -7.68 -9.03
N LEU A 113 7.67 -8.69 -9.64
CA LEU A 113 8.16 -10.06 -9.65
C LEU A 113 8.89 -10.43 -10.94
N LYS A 114 8.97 -9.53 -11.92
CA LYS A 114 9.57 -9.80 -13.24
C LYS A 114 10.98 -10.37 -13.14
N GLN A 115 11.81 -9.82 -12.26
CA GLN A 115 13.21 -10.21 -12.08
C GLN A 115 13.43 -11.10 -10.85
N THR A 116 12.37 -11.67 -10.28
CA THR A 116 12.48 -12.52 -9.10
C THR A 116 13.25 -13.80 -9.43
N THR A 117 14.32 -14.04 -8.68
CA THR A 117 15.18 -15.21 -8.81
C THR A 117 14.63 -16.41 -8.01
N PRO A 118 15.06 -17.66 -8.26
CA PRO A 118 14.69 -18.83 -7.46
C PRO A 118 14.97 -18.65 -5.96
N LEU A 119 16.12 -18.02 -5.61
CA LEU A 119 16.46 -17.72 -4.22
C LEU A 119 15.44 -16.77 -3.57
N GLN A 120 14.99 -15.75 -4.31
CA GLN A 120 13.97 -14.83 -3.83
C GLN A 120 12.61 -15.52 -3.70
N CYS A 121 12.25 -16.41 -4.62
CA CYS A 121 11.06 -17.25 -4.49
C CYS A 121 11.08 -18.09 -3.21
N GLY A 122 12.22 -18.70 -2.87
CA GLY A 122 12.39 -19.42 -1.60
C GLY A 122 12.18 -18.52 -0.37
N ARG A 123 12.68 -17.27 -0.41
CA ARG A 123 12.49 -16.30 0.68
C ARG A 123 11.02 -15.85 0.79
N ILE A 124 10.37 -15.58 -0.33
CA ILE A 124 8.94 -15.21 -0.37
C ILE A 124 8.08 -16.36 0.18
N ASN A 125 8.38 -17.60 -0.25
CA ASN A 125 7.70 -18.80 0.26
C ASN A 125 7.82 -18.92 1.78
N ARG A 126 9.04 -18.79 2.31
CA ARG A 126 9.29 -18.86 3.77
C ARG A 126 8.60 -17.72 4.51
N ALA A 127 8.60 -16.50 3.96
CA ALA A 127 7.90 -15.37 4.57
C ALA A 127 6.39 -15.61 4.61
N ALA A 128 5.79 -16.10 3.53
CA ALA A 128 4.36 -16.41 3.47
C ALA A 128 3.98 -17.49 4.49
N ASP A 129 4.79 -18.54 4.63
CA ASP A 129 4.60 -19.61 5.60
C ASP A 129 4.65 -19.08 7.04
N LEU A 130 5.68 -18.31 7.39
CA LEU A 130 5.84 -17.73 8.73
C LEU A 130 4.75 -16.72 9.09
N LEU A 131 4.23 -15.99 8.11
CA LEU A 131 3.19 -14.98 8.31
C LEU A 131 1.78 -15.58 8.31
N SER A 132 1.61 -16.78 7.75
CA SER A 132 0.29 -17.41 7.58
C SER A 132 -0.50 -17.63 8.88
N PRO A 133 0.11 -17.97 10.04
CA PRO A 133 -0.64 -18.14 11.28
C PRO A 133 -1.02 -16.80 11.95
N LEU A 134 -0.54 -15.66 11.44
CA LEU A 134 -0.81 -14.37 12.05
C LEU A 134 -2.23 -13.87 11.71
N PRO A 135 -2.94 -13.29 12.67
CA PRO A 135 -4.17 -12.55 12.39
C PRO A 135 -3.94 -11.45 11.37
N SER A 136 -4.92 -11.20 10.50
CA SER A 136 -4.82 -10.17 9.46
C SER A 136 -4.47 -8.77 10.00
N ALA A 137 -4.96 -8.42 11.19
CA ALA A 137 -4.61 -7.17 11.85
C ALA A 137 -3.11 -7.06 12.17
N ASN A 138 -2.47 -8.17 12.58
CA ASN A 138 -1.03 -8.18 12.86
C ASN A 138 -0.22 -8.06 11.56
N LEU A 139 -0.68 -8.69 10.48
CA LEU A 139 -0.05 -8.55 9.15
C LEU A 139 -0.12 -7.08 8.68
N ALA A 140 -1.26 -6.43 8.85
CA ALA A 140 -1.42 -5.02 8.52
C ALA A 140 -0.51 -4.12 9.37
N GLY A 141 -0.45 -4.36 10.68
CA GLY A 141 0.45 -3.63 11.59
C GLY A 141 1.92 -3.77 11.22
N LEU A 142 2.37 -4.98 10.85
CA LEU A 142 3.74 -5.20 10.36
C LEU A 142 4.02 -4.42 9.08
N ALA A 143 3.05 -4.29 8.18
CA ALA A 143 3.21 -3.48 6.97
C ALA A 143 3.32 -1.99 7.30
N VAL A 144 2.54 -1.47 8.24
CA VAL A 144 2.67 -0.09 8.74
C VAL A 144 4.08 0.16 9.26
N MET A 145 4.56 -0.69 10.18
CA MET A 145 5.91 -0.58 10.71
C MET A 145 6.99 -0.60 9.62
N ALA A 146 6.85 -1.48 8.62
CA ALA A 146 7.79 -1.55 7.51
C ALA A 146 7.80 -0.26 6.67
N VAL A 147 6.63 0.37 6.47
CA VAL A 147 6.53 1.65 5.77
C VAL A 147 7.13 2.77 6.60
N GLU A 148 6.91 2.79 7.91
CA GLU A 148 7.49 3.78 8.83
C GLU A 148 9.02 3.73 8.80
N ILE A 149 9.60 2.54 9.02
CA ILE A 149 11.05 2.32 8.96
C ILE A 149 11.63 2.74 7.59
N ALA A 150 10.98 2.33 6.50
CA ALA A 150 11.43 2.71 5.16
C ALA A 150 11.34 4.22 4.91
N SER A 151 10.46 4.92 5.60
CA SER A 151 10.29 6.38 5.50
C SER A 151 11.37 7.14 6.27
N GLU A 152 11.84 6.62 7.38
CA GLU A 152 12.92 7.18 8.22
C GLU A 152 14.28 7.10 7.50
N ASP A 153 14.54 6.04 6.76
CA ASP A 153 15.81 5.84 6.02
C ASP A 153 16.08 6.85 4.90
N GLY A 154 15.26 7.87 4.72
CA GLY A 154 15.43 8.96 3.74
C GLY A 154 15.42 8.52 2.28
N LYS A 155 15.33 7.21 2.00
CA LYS A 155 15.22 6.65 0.64
C LYS A 155 13.82 6.87 0.02
N ALA A 156 12.90 7.37 0.81
CA ALA A 156 11.49 7.54 0.47
C ALA A 156 11.13 8.91 -0.11
N LYS A 157 12.05 9.61 -0.77
CA LYS A 157 11.75 10.93 -1.37
C LYS A 157 10.55 10.95 -2.34
N GLN A 158 10.08 9.79 -2.78
CA GLN A 158 8.98 9.64 -3.75
C GLN A 158 7.83 8.76 -3.24
N ARG A 159 7.86 8.27 -1.99
CA ARG A 159 6.82 7.38 -1.45
C ARG A 159 5.82 8.18 -0.60
N PRO A 160 4.57 7.71 -0.48
CA PRO A 160 3.62 8.33 0.42
C PRO A 160 4.15 8.22 1.85
N PHE A 161 4.16 9.35 2.55
CA PHE A 161 4.57 9.40 3.94
C PHE A 161 3.42 8.92 4.83
N VAL A 162 3.77 8.29 5.94
CA VAL A 162 2.82 8.11 7.04
C VAL A 162 2.53 9.51 7.61
N CYS A 163 1.26 9.83 7.77
CA CYS A 163 0.89 11.09 8.41
C CYS A 163 1.44 11.13 9.83
N PRO A 164 2.05 12.22 10.27
CA PRO A 164 2.50 12.33 11.64
C PRO A 164 1.32 12.15 12.59
N ALA A 165 1.53 11.40 13.67
CA ALA A 165 0.51 11.26 14.70
C ALA A 165 0.11 12.65 15.21
N PRO A 166 -1.18 12.88 15.52
CA PRO A 166 -1.60 14.13 16.15
C PRO A 166 -0.80 14.29 17.45
N ARG A 167 -0.18 15.47 17.61
CA ARG A 167 0.53 15.78 18.84
C ARG A 167 -0.48 15.86 20.00
N PRO A 168 -0.17 15.26 21.15
CA PRO A 168 -1.03 15.32 22.32
C PRO A 168 -1.22 16.74 22.82
#